data_11b4aaa0b1a894055b95517e68cf8c57
#
_entry.id   11b4aaa0b1a894055b95517e68cf8c57
#
_cell.length_a   1.000
_cell.length_b   1.000
_cell.length_c   1.000
_cell.angle_alpha   90.00
_cell.angle_beta   90.00
_cell.angle_gamma   90.00
#
_symmetry.space_group_name_H-M   'P 1'
#
loop_
_entity.id
_entity.type
_entity.pdbx_description
1 polymer ?
#
loop_
_entity_poly.entity_id
_entity_poly.type
_entity_poly.pdbx_seq_one_letter_code
_entity_poly.pdbx_strand_id
1 'polypeptide(L)'
;MAVTLGKVRLSYVTLVDAKDSTDVEHPKFASLDQLHEMLGDAIRAGEVSDYKFSVNVILPKDAKVPGTSELIIDRLEKAVMDAIDYAASDRSKTKLPTKYVPTLKKLWKDSGAMLTETQNILKTVVRDGDTDERAQDKPYLHGAYNFTADQRAYRRNQLSPIPVFAPGAGRPVELDPSEVHSGDYGFVSVTPYVYKFGKAYGIKFFLESVLKTEDGERLDGTVSAESAFGDVLEAYAEQSQDVFGEVASQEAESGKSMFG
;
A
#
# COMPACT_ATOMS: atom_id res chain seq x y z
N MET A 1 -16.29 8.79 4.98
CA MET A 1 -16.47 8.62 3.51
C MET A 1 -15.15 8.16 2.95
N ALA A 2 -15.15 7.16 2.05
CA ALA A 2 -13.95 6.67 1.40
C ALA A 2 -13.38 7.74 0.44
N VAL A 3 -12.05 7.81 0.35
CA VAL A 3 -11.31 8.68 -0.54
C VAL A 3 -10.36 7.82 -1.37
N THR A 4 -10.43 7.95 -2.69
CA THR A 4 -9.44 7.36 -3.58
C THR A 4 -8.28 8.32 -3.73
N LEU A 5 -7.12 7.86 -3.30
CA LEU A 5 -5.85 8.56 -3.49
C LEU A 5 -5.35 8.22 -4.89
N GLY A 6 -4.94 9.23 -5.64
CA GLY A 6 -4.43 9.08 -7.00
C GLY A 6 -3.11 8.32 -7.05
N LYS A 7 -2.37 8.40 -8.16
CA LYS A 7 -1.12 7.65 -8.31
C LYS A 7 -0.18 7.91 -7.12
N VAL A 8 -0.13 6.95 -6.20
CA VAL A 8 0.72 6.94 -5.01
C VAL A 8 1.75 5.82 -5.15
N ARG A 9 2.89 5.93 -4.45
CA ARG A 9 3.83 4.84 -4.32
C ARG A 9 3.52 4.04 -3.05
N LEU A 10 3.58 2.73 -3.15
CA LEU A 10 3.28 1.80 -2.05
C LEU A 10 4.56 1.36 -1.37
N SER A 11 4.57 1.24 -0.05
CA SER A 11 5.69 0.65 0.68
C SER A 11 5.21 -0.16 1.87
N TYR A 12 6.06 -1.02 2.40
CA TYR A 12 5.71 -1.93 3.51
C TYR A 12 4.37 -2.64 3.25
N VAL A 13 4.24 -3.22 2.04
CA VAL A 13 3.03 -3.91 1.60
C VAL A 13 2.89 -5.24 2.36
N THR A 14 1.77 -5.43 3.04
CA THR A 14 1.42 -6.66 3.78
C THR A 14 -0.01 -7.06 3.43
N LEU A 15 -0.25 -7.37 2.16
CA LEU A 15 -1.59 -7.73 1.65
C LEU A 15 -1.83 -9.24 1.64
N VAL A 16 -0.76 -10.03 1.63
CA VAL A 16 -0.76 -11.50 1.76
C VAL A 16 -0.49 -11.90 3.21
N ASP A 17 0.58 -11.32 3.78
CA ASP A 17 1.05 -11.61 5.13
C ASP A 17 0.40 -10.64 6.13
N ALA A 18 -0.66 -11.04 6.79
CA ALA A 18 -1.20 -10.24 7.87
C ALA A 18 -0.22 -10.25 9.07
N LYS A 19 0.15 -9.06 9.55
CA LYS A 19 1.00 -8.89 10.72
C LYS A 19 0.17 -8.52 11.94
N ASP A 20 0.58 -9.00 13.10
CA ASP A 20 0.01 -8.51 14.36
C ASP A 20 0.63 -7.17 14.79
N SER A 21 0.08 -6.58 15.84
CA SER A 21 0.52 -5.28 16.35
C SER A 21 1.75 -5.36 17.27
N THR A 22 2.26 -6.57 17.56
CA THR A 22 3.31 -6.80 18.57
C THR A 22 4.70 -6.91 17.98
N ASP A 23 4.85 -6.83 16.64
CA ASP A 23 6.13 -6.96 15.92
C ASP A 23 6.86 -8.31 16.19
N VAL A 24 6.18 -9.32 16.72
CA VAL A 24 6.72 -10.67 16.82
C VAL A 24 6.87 -11.22 15.41
N GLU A 25 7.99 -11.87 15.13
CA GLU A 25 8.22 -12.54 13.86
C GLU A 25 7.16 -13.63 13.64
N HIS A 26 6.11 -13.28 12.91
CA HIS A 26 5.13 -14.25 12.47
C HIS A 26 5.60 -14.92 11.18
N PRO A 27 5.26 -16.18 10.97
CA PRO A 27 5.62 -16.86 9.74
C PRO A 27 5.06 -16.08 8.54
N LYS A 28 5.92 -15.78 7.58
CA LYS A 28 5.50 -15.22 6.31
C LYS A 28 4.73 -16.26 5.53
N PHE A 29 3.60 -15.87 4.99
CA PHE A 29 2.78 -16.74 4.14
C PHE A 29 3.02 -16.39 2.68
N ALA A 30 3.19 -17.39 1.85
CA ALA A 30 3.42 -17.19 0.43
C ALA A 30 2.11 -16.94 -0.35
N SER A 31 0.96 -17.25 0.26
CA SER A 31 -0.35 -17.06 -0.37
C SER A 31 -1.47 -16.81 0.65
N LEU A 32 -2.58 -16.24 0.20
CA LEU A 32 -3.79 -16.07 1.02
C LEU A 32 -4.35 -17.40 1.52
N ASP A 33 -4.24 -18.47 0.75
CA ASP A 33 -4.71 -19.80 1.15
C ASP A 33 -3.92 -20.34 2.33
N GLN A 34 -2.59 -20.19 2.31
CA GLN A 34 -1.73 -20.59 3.42
C GLN A 34 -2.02 -19.75 4.67
N LEU A 35 -2.22 -18.44 4.51
CA LEU A 35 -2.64 -17.56 5.60
C LEU A 35 -3.97 -18.04 6.20
N HIS A 36 -4.94 -18.35 5.35
CA HIS A 36 -6.26 -18.83 5.78
C HIS A 36 -6.19 -20.18 6.49
N GLU A 37 -5.41 -21.11 5.98
CA GLU A 37 -5.23 -22.43 6.59
C GLU A 37 -4.63 -22.33 8.01
N MET A 38 -3.54 -21.57 8.16
CA MET A 38 -2.87 -21.43 9.45
C MET A 38 -3.66 -20.60 10.45
N LEU A 39 -4.21 -19.46 10.03
CA LEU A 39 -4.94 -18.57 10.92
C LEU A 39 -6.37 -19.06 11.19
N GLY A 40 -6.92 -19.93 10.34
CA GLY A 40 -8.22 -20.55 10.56
C GLY A 40 -8.32 -21.29 11.89
N ASP A 41 -7.26 -21.96 12.31
CA ASP A 41 -7.19 -22.66 13.59
C ASP A 41 -6.99 -21.70 14.78
N ALA A 42 -6.16 -20.68 14.62
CA ALA A 42 -5.96 -19.65 15.64
C ALA A 42 -7.24 -18.81 15.87
N ILE A 43 -8.05 -18.56 14.81
CA ILE A 43 -9.36 -17.90 14.95
C ILE A 43 -10.31 -18.73 15.81
N ARG A 44 -10.35 -20.04 15.59
CA ARG A 44 -11.18 -20.96 16.40
C ARG A 44 -10.74 -20.98 17.86
N ALA A 45 -9.45 -20.78 18.12
CA ALA A 45 -8.87 -20.67 19.46
C ALA A 45 -9.05 -19.27 20.11
N GLY A 46 -9.60 -18.27 19.41
CA GLY A 46 -9.79 -16.91 19.92
C GLY A 46 -8.53 -16.05 19.98
N GLU A 47 -7.43 -16.46 19.35
CA GLU A 47 -6.11 -15.85 19.48
C GLU A 47 -5.79 -14.75 18.46
N VAL A 48 -6.65 -14.44 17.48
CA VAL A 48 -6.29 -13.70 16.25
C VAL A 48 -6.94 -12.34 16.11
N SER A 49 -7.19 -11.59 17.18
CA SER A 49 -7.88 -10.30 17.07
C SER A 49 -7.06 -9.19 16.40
N ASP A 50 -5.73 -9.33 16.25
CA ASP A 50 -4.84 -8.22 15.91
C ASP A 50 -4.12 -8.31 14.55
N TYR A 51 -4.29 -9.40 13.80
CA TYR A 51 -3.74 -9.51 12.45
C TYR A 51 -4.33 -8.49 11.49
N LYS A 52 -3.46 -7.83 10.71
CA LYS A 52 -3.84 -6.76 9.81
C LYS A 52 -3.17 -6.91 8.45
N PHE A 53 -3.94 -6.61 7.42
CA PHE A 53 -3.39 -6.21 6.14
C PHE A 53 -3.10 -4.72 6.17
N SER A 54 -1.98 -4.31 5.58
CA SER A 54 -1.61 -2.91 5.56
C SER A 54 -0.78 -2.54 4.33
N VAL A 55 -0.81 -1.26 4.02
CA VAL A 55 0.09 -0.64 3.06
C VAL A 55 0.49 0.73 3.59
N ASN A 56 1.77 1.07 3.47
CA ASN A 56 2.19 2.44 3.70
C ASN A 56 2.08 3.19 2.38
N VAL A 57 1.31 4.26 2.39
CA VAL A 57 1.02 5.13 1.25
C VAL A 57 2.02 6.28 1.24
N ILE A 58 2.73 6.45 0.12
CA ILE A 58 3.59 7.60 -0.14
C ILE A 58 2.86 8.48 -1.15
N LEU A 59 2.32 9.60 -0.67
CA LEU A 59 1.49 10.53 -1.43
C LEU A 59 2.31 11.79 -1.77
N PRO A 60 2.69 11.99 -3.04
CA PRO A 60 3.37 13.23 -3.45
C PRO A 60 2.53 14.46 -3.11
N LYS A 61 3.17 15.53 -2.61
CA LYS A 61 2.49 16.76 -2.17
C LYS A 61 1.78 17.49 -3.30
N ASP A 62 2.27 17.34 -4.52
CA ASP A 62 1.75 17.94 -5.75
C ASP A 62 0.79 17.02 -6.52
N ALA A 63 0.53 15.82 -6.02
CA ALA A 63 -0.35 14.84 -6.68
C ALA A 63 -1.77 15.39 -6.82
N LYS A 64 -2.31 15.30 -8.04
CA LYS A 64 -3.65 15.80 -8.39
C LYS A 64 -4.63 14.66 -8.61
N VAL A 65 -5.87 14.95 -8.31
CA VAL A 65 -6.98 14.06 -8.65
C VAL A 65 -7.07 13.95 -10.18
N PRO A 66 -7.10 12.74 -10.76
CA PRO A 66 -7.16 12.56 -12.20
C PRO A 66 -8.25 13.39 -12.87
N GLY A 67 -7.88 14.11 -13.92
CA GLY A 67 -8.80 14.95 -14.69
C GLY A 67 -9.19 16.29 -14.04
N THR A 68 -8.55 16.66 -12.91
CA THR A 68 -8.84 17.92 -12.19
C THR A 68 -7.57 18.68 -11.82
N SER A 69 -7.72 19.91 -11.31
CA SER A 69 -6.63 20.67 -10.68
C SER A 69 -6.57 20.51 -9.16
N GLU A 70 -7.51 19.77 -8.56
CA GLU A 70 -7.60 19.54 -7.12
C GLU A 70 -6.43 18.68 -6.65
N LEU A 71 -5.74 19.08 -5.57
CA LEU A 71 -4.73 18.26 -4.94
C LEU A 71 -5.39 17.12 -4.16
N ILE A 72 -4.78 15.93 -4.22
CA ILE A 72 -5.29 14.76 -3.50
C ILE A 72 -5.24 15.00 -1.99
N ILE A 73 -4.21 15.70 -1.51
CA ILE A 73 -4.08 16.02 -0.09
C ILE A 73 -5.24 16.89 0.41
N ASP A 74 -5.76 17.81 -0.40
CA ASP A 74 -6.89 18.66 -0.02
C ASP A 74 -8.18 17.85 0.09
N ARG A 75 -8.38 16.88 -0.82
CA ARG A 75 -9.49 15.92 -0.74
C ARG A 75 -9.39 15.04 0.49
N LEU A 76 -8.18 14.55 0.80
CA LEU A 76 -7.93 13.73 1.99
C LEU A 76 -8.17 14.56 3.26
N GLU A 77 -7.70 15.80 3.28
CA GLU A 77 -7.92 16.74 4.39
C GLU A 77 -9.40 16.91 4.71
N LYS A 78 -10.21 17.17 3.68
CA LYS A 78 -11.68 17.29 3.85
C LYS A 78 -12.27 16.05 4.50
N ALA A 79 -11.90 14.85 4.02
CA ALA A 79 -12.41 13.62 4.61
C ALA A 79 -11.93 13.38 6.05
N VAL A 80 -10.71 13.81 6.39
CA VAL A 80 -10.19 13.77 7.77
C VAL A 80 -10.95 14.76 8.65
N MET A 81 -11.22 15.98 8.17
CA MET A 81 -12.03 16.97 8.93
C MET A 81 -13.43 16.42 9.23
N ASP A 82 -14.10 15.85 8.22
CA ASP A 82 -15.40 15.20 8.38
C ASP A 82 -15.36 14.04 9.40
N ALA A 83 -14.29 13.22 9.38
CA ALA A 83 -14.11 12.13 10.33
C ALA A 83 -13.91 12.63 11.77
N ILE A 84 -13.17 13.73 11.96
CA ILE A 84 -12.97 14.38 13.27
C ILE A 84 -14.30 14.93 13.80
N ASP A 85 -15.04 15.66 12.96
CA ASP A 85 -16.33 16.25 13.33
C ASP A 85 -17.36 15.15 13.66
N TYR A 86 -17.40 14.09 12.86
CA TYR A 86 -18.22 12.92 13.17
C TYR A 86 -17.85 12.30 14.52
N ALA A 87 -16.54 12.14 14.80
CA ALA A 87 -16.07 11.53 16.05
C ALA A 87 -16.44 12.35 17.29
N ALA A 88 -16.56 13.68 17.14
CA ALA A 88 -16.97 14.59 18.21
C ALA A 88 -18.51 14.67 18.36
N SER A 89 -19.27 14.17 17.40
CA SER A 89 -20.74 14.20 17.42
C SER A 89 -21.33 13.16 18.38
N ASP A 90 -22.58 13.37 18.76
CA ASP A 90 -23.34 12.43 19.61
C ASP A 90 -23.60 11.08 18.96
N ARG A 91 -23.51 11.00 17.63
CA ARG A 91 -23.73 9.78 16.84
C ARG A 91 -22.53 8.84 16.91
N SER A 92 -21.35 9.35 17.24
CA SER A 92 -20.12 8.55 17.26
C SER A 92 -19.97 7.74 18.54
N LYS A 93 -19.52 6.48 18.38
CA LYS A 93 -19.12 5.63 19.51
C LYS A 93 -17.77 6.08 20.12
N THR A 94 -16.93 6.77 19.36
CA THR A 94 -15.60 7.23 19.79
C THR A 94 -15.71 8.32 20.85
N LYS A 95 -16.72 9.21 20.76
CA LYS A 95 -16.96 10.31 21.70
C LYS A 95 -15.67 11.15 21.90
N LEU A 96 -15.13 11.69 20.81
CA LEU A 96 -13.99 12.59 20.86
C LEU A 96 -14.36 13.84 21.65
N PRO A 97 -13.62 14.20 22.73
CA PRO A 97 -13.90 15.44 23.46
C PRO A 97 -13.69 16.67 22.58
N THR A 98 -14.65 17.60 22.61
CA THR A 98 -14.65 18.81 21.77
C THR A 98 -13.38 19.63 21.90
N LYS A 99 -12.75 19.66 23.09
CA LYS A 99 -11.49 20.37 23.34
C LYS A 99 -10.30 19.86 22.49
N TYR A 100 -10.35 18.62 21.98
CA TYR A 100 -9.28 18.06 21.15
C TYR A 100 -9.49 18.27 19.65
N VAL A 101 -10.70 18.64 19.22
CA VAL A 101 -11.05 18.83 17.80
C VAL A 101 -10.13 19.84 17.11
N PRO A 102 -9.92 21.07 17.64
CA PRO A 102 -9.05 22.05 16.97
C PRO A 102 -7.61 21.56 16.81
N THR A 103 -7.08 20.89 17.82
CA THR A 103 -5.70 20.38 17.80
C THR A 103 -5.53 19.26 16.77
N LEU A 104 -6.46 18.30 16.72
CA LEU A 104 -6.42 17.24 15.70
C LEU A 104 -6.57 17.80 14.29
N LYS A 105 -7.48 18.76 14.08
CA LYS A 105 -7.65 19.41 12.78
C LYS A 105 -6.40 20.17 12.32
N LYS A 106 -5.67 20.78 13.25
CA LYS A 106 -4.44 21.51 12.93
C LYS A 106 -3.26 20.60 12.62
N LEU A 107 -3.10 19.51 13.38
CA LEU A 107 -1.87 18.68 13.39
C LEU A 107 -2.03 17.33 12.70
N TRP A 108 -3.12 17.07 12.01
CA TRP A 108 -3.43 15.73 11.45
C TRP A 108 -2.39 15.23 10.44
N LYS A 109 -1.76 16.12 9.68
CA LYS A 109 -0.73 15.82 8.68
C LYS A 109 0.68 16.17 9.11
N ASP A 110 0.87 16.46 10.39
CA ASP A 110 2.17 16.81 10.95
C ASP A 110 2.33 16.18 12.33
N SER A 111 2.67 14.89 12.34
CA SER A 111 2.89 14.16 13.59
C SER A 111 4.11 14.64 14.35
N GLY A 112 5.09 15.27 13.68
CA GLY A 112 6.29 15.84 14.28
C GLY A 112 6.02 17.13 15.06
N ALA A 113 5.04 17.92 14.63
CA ALA A 113 4.65 19.17 15.31
C ALA A 113 3.75 18.97 16.53
N MET A 114 3.33 17.72 16.84
CA MET A 114 2.54 17.44 18.03
C MET A 114 3.37 17.70 19.29
N LEU A 115 2.86 18.58 20.16
CA LEU A 115 3.47 18.86 21.46
C LEU A 115 3.53 17.59 22.29
N THR A 116 4.65 17.38 23.02
CA THR A 116 4.88 16.18 23.85
C THR A 116 3.71 15.91 24.81
N GLU A 117 3.09 16.94 25.36
CA GLU A 117 1.94 16.82 26.24
C GLU A 117 0.69 16.27 25.55
N THR A 118 0.50 16.57 24.25
CA THR A 118 -0.63 16.07 23.46
C THR A 118 -0.36 14.73 22.81
N GLN A 119 0.88 14.35 22.56
CA GLN A 119 1.25 13.05 21.96
C GLN A 119 0.76 11.84 22.74
N ASN A 120 0.64 11.96 24.05
CA ASN A 120 0.10 10.90 24.91
C ASN A 120 -1.43 10.76 24.81
N ILE A 121 -2.11 11.81 24.34
CA ILE A 121 -3.57 11.89 24.27
C ILE A 121 -4.07 11.90 22.82
N LEU A 122 -3.31 12.57 21.92
CA LEU A 122 -3.64 12.70 20.51
C LEU A 122 -2.55 12.06 19.66
N LYS A 123 -2.95 11.28 18.65
CA LYS A 123 -2.03 10.57 17.75
C LYS A 123 -2.45 10.74 16.31
N THR A 124 -1.49 10.95 15.43
CA THR A 124 -1.69 10.87 13.98
C THR A 124 -0.62 9.96 13.37
N VAL A 125 -0.96 9.33 12.26
CA VAL A 125 -0.04 8.46 11.53
C VAL A 125 0.52 9.15 10.28
N VAL A 126 0.00 10.33 9.92
CA VAL A 126 0.49 11.08 8.75
C VAL A 126 1.78 11.80 9.11
N ARG A 127 2.78 11.66 8.25
CA ARG A 127 4.10 12.24 8.39
C ARG A 127 4.46 13.00 7.13
N ASP A 128 5.08 14.13 7.30
CA ASP A 128 5.67 14.91 6.21
C ASP A 128 7.11 14.43 5.98
N GLY A 129 7.38 13.88 4.80
CA GLY A 129 8.71 13.32 4.48
C GLY A 129 9.83 14.38 4.42
N ASP A 130 9.50 15.67 4.31
CA ASP A 130 10.51 16.73 4.33
C ASP A 130 10.90 17.16 5.74
N THR A 131 10.06 16.88 6.74
CA THR A 131 10.28 17.31 8.13
C THR A 131 10.44 16.14 9.12
N ASP A 132 10.06 14.92 8.75
CA ASP A 132 10.22 13.73 9.59
C ASP A 132 11.69 13.29 9.64
N GLU A 133 12.31 13.34 10.81
CA GLU A 133 13.70 12.88 11.03
C GLU A 133 13.94 11.44 10.54
N ARG A 134 12.92 10.58 10.56
CA ARG A 134 13.00 9.19 10.08
C ARG A 134 13.01 9.07 8.57
N ALA A 135 12.72 10.16 7.85
CA ALA A 135 12.73 10.22 6.40
C ALA A 135 14.08 10.69 5.83
N GLN A 136 15.01 11.18 6.67
CA GLN A 136 16.27 11.76 6.23
C GLN A 136 17.10 10.82 5.35
N ASP A 137 17.14 9.52 5.70
CA ASP A 137 17.86 8.50 4.94
C ASP A 137 17.00 7.82 3.87
N LYS A 138 15.83 8.39 3.54
CA LYS A 138 14.86 7.80 2.62
C LYS A 138 14.46 8.81 1.55
N PRO A 139 15.27 9.01 0.50
CA PRO A 139 15.00 10.03 -0.54
C PRO A 139 13.64 9.89 -1.20
N TYR A 140 13.08 8.67 -1.27
CA TYR A 140 11.78 8.40 -1.85
C TYR A 140 10.58 8.94 -1.03
N LEU A 141 10.82 9.45 0.19
CA LEU A 141 9.82 10.12 1.02
C LEU A 141 9.84 11.65 0.86
N HIS A 142 10.89 12.23 0.28
CA HIS A 142 11.00 13.67 0.11
C HIS A 142 9.91 14.17 -0.86
N GLY A 143 9.34 15.33 -0.56
CA GLY A 143 8.23 15.90 -1.33
C GLY A 143 6.90 15.14 -1.20
N ALA A 144 6.79 14.24 -0.21
CA ALA A 144 5.60 13.43 -0.02
C ALA A 144 5.12 13.42 1.43
N TYR A 145 3.81 13.20 1.61
CA TYR A 145 3.27 12.70 2.86
C TYR A 145 3.29 11.18 2.87
N ASN A 146 3.54 10.57 4.03
CA ASN A 146 3.45 9.13 4.17
C ASN A 146 2.60 8.74 5.39
N PHE A 147 1.85 7.64 5.24
CA PHE A 147 1.03 7.10 6.32
C PHE A 147 0.64 5.66 6.02
N THR A 148 0.36 4.91 7.08
CA THR A 148 -0.12 3.53 6.96
C THR A 148 -1.65 3.51 6.91
N ALA A 149 -2.20 2.82 5.91
CA ALA A 149 -3.59 2.39 5.87
C ALA A 149 -3.65 0.90 6.23
N ASP A 150 -4.54 0.54 7.14
CA ASP A 150 -4.67 -0.85 7.62
C ASP A 150 -6.12 -1.33 7.65
N GLN A 151 -6.29 -2.65 7.58
CA GLN A 151 -7.55 -3.33 7.85
C GLN A 151 -7.28 -4.58 8.65
N ARG A 152 -8.15 -4.91 9.61
CA ARG A 152 -8.09 -6.21 10.29
C ARG A 152 -8.30 -7.34 9.29
N ALA A 153 -7.40 -8.33 9.32
CA ALA A 153 -7.48 -9.50 8.43
C ALA A 153 -8.76 -10.31 8.68
N TYR A 154 -9.26 -10.28 9.91
CA TYR A 154 -10.45 -11.00 10.29
C TYR A 154 -11.57 -10.07 10.76
N ARG A 155 -12.76 -10.27 10.21
CA ARG A 155 -13.99 -9.60 10.61
C ARG A 155 -15.05 -10.64 10.88
N ARG A 156 -15.68 -10.60 12.05
CA ARG A 156 -16.73 -11.56 12.46
C ARG A 156 -16.27 -13.01 12.31
N ASN A 157 -15.01 -13.30 12.66
CA ASN A 157 -14.38 -14.61 12.53
C ASN A 157 -14.26 -15.14 11.08
N GLN A 158 -14.27 -14.26 10.10
CA GLN A 158 -14.03 -14.59 8.70
C GLN A 158 -12.86 -13.78 8.18
N LEU A 159 -12.01 -14.41 7.37
CA LEU A 159 -10.95 -13.71 6.64
C LEU A 159 -11.58 -12.67 5.71
N SER A 160 -11.08 -11.46 5.77
CA SER A 160 -11.53 -10.33 4.97
C SER A 160 -10.32 -9.75 4.21
N PRO A 161 -9.91 -10.37 3.10
CA PRO A 161 -8.79 -9.89 2.31
C PRO A 161 -9.08 -8.50 1.75
N ILE A 162 -8.01 -7.76 1.48
CA ILE A 162 -8.12 -6.47 0.79
C ILE A 162 -8.36 -6.76 -0.69
N PRO A 163 -9.42 -6.20 -1.30
CA PRO A 163 -9.59 -6.29 -2.74
C PRO A 163 -8.46 -5.58 -3.47
N VAL A 164 -7.79 -6.32 -4.37
CA VAL A 164 -6.68 -5.83 -5.19
C VAL A 164 -7.07 -5.93 -6.66
N PHE A 165 -6.74 -4.91 -7.42
CA PHE A 165 -7.11 -4.79 -8.82
C PHE A 165 -5.94 -4.33 -9.68
N ALA A 166 -6.03 -4.62 -10.97
CA ALA A 166 -5.24 -4.02 -12.03
C ALA A 166 -6.17 -3.27 -13.03
N PRO A 167 -5.65 -2.33 -13.83
CA PRO A 167 -6.40 -1.72 -14.90
C PRO A 167 -6.81 -2.75 -15.95
N GLY A 168 -8.07 -2.73 -16.36
CA GLY A 168 -8.58 -3.53 -17.48
C GLY A 168 -9.29 -2.64 -18.50
N ALA A 169 -9.80 -3.22 -19.57
CA ALA A 169 -10.52 -2.52 -20.64
C ALA A 169 -11.86 -1.99 -20.12
N GLY A 170 -11.86 -0.76 -19.55
CA GLY A 170 -13.04 -0.06 -19.06
C GLY A 170 -13.53 -0.46 -17.66
N ARG A 171 -12.90 -1.44 -17.01
CA ARG A 171 -13.20 -1.84 -15.62
C ARG A 171 -11.96 -2.41 -14.95
N PRO A 172 -11.85 -2.28 -13.60
CA PRO A 172 -10.81 -2.98 -12.85
C PRO A 172 -10.93 -4.50 -13.01
N VAL A 173 -9.78 -5.18 -13.08
CA VAL A 173 -9.66 -6.64 -13.09
C VAL A 173 -9.06 -7.05 -11.76
N GLU A 174 -9.58 -8.10 -11.17
CA GLU A 174 -9.07 -8.65 -9.91
C GLU A 174 -7.63 -9.14 -10.11
N LEU A 175 -6.76 -8.79 -9.15
CA LEU A 175 -5.33 -9.13 -9.15
C LEU A 175 -5.03 -9.90 -7.87
N ASP A 176 -4.13 -10.88 -7.95
CA ASP A 176 -3.66 -11.56 -6.75
C ASP A 176 -2.89 -10.58 -5.86
N PRO A 177 -3.20 -10.48 -4.56
CA PRO A 177 -2.50 -9.58 -3.65
C PRO A 177 -0.97 -9.81 -3.59
N SER A 178 -0.49 -11.00 -3.92
CA SER A 178 0.94 -11.32 -3.98
C SER A 178 1.69 -10.61 -5.12
N GLU A 179 0.96 -10.10 -6.10
CA GLU A 179 1.54 -9.33 -7.21
C GLU A 179 1.80 -7.86 -6.87
N VAL A 180 1.37 -7.40 -5.66
CA VAL A 180 1.62 -6.03 -5.20
C VAL A 180 2.82 -6.00 -4.27
N HIS A 181 3.81 -5.20 -4.62
CA HIS A 181 5.08 -5.14 -3.91
C HIS A 181 5.37 -3.73 -3.36
N SER A 182 6.30 -3.68 -2.40
CA SER A 182 6.85 -2.41 -1.94
C SER A 182 7.66 -1.75 -3.06
N GLY A 183 7.25 -0.58 -3.48
CA GLY A 183 7.82 0.17 -4.60
C GLY A 183 6.81 0.45 -5.71
N ASP A 184 5.81 -0.41 -5.87
CA ASP A 184 4.78 -0.30 -6.90
C ASP A 184 3.99 1.00 -6.81
N TYR A 185 3.41 1.41 -7.93
CA TYR A 185 2.54 2.57 -8.04
C TYR A 185 1.09 2.16 -8.26
N GLY A 186 0.17 2.94 -7.70
CA GLY A 186 -1.25 2.63 -7.86
C GLY A 186 -2.17 3.67 -7.23
N PHE A 187 -3.43 3.28 -7.15
CA PHE A 187 -4.45 4.01 -6.43
C PHE A 187 -4.85 3.24 -5.19
N VAL A 188 -5.08 3.94 -4.10
CA VAL A 188 -5.50 3.34 -2.82
C VAL A 188 -6.79 4.01 -2.37
N SER A 189 -7.80 3.21 -2.09
CA SER A 189 -9.03 3.69 -1.45
C SER A 189 -8.91 3.57 0.06
N VAL A 190 -9.09 4.68 0.76
CA VAL A 190 -8.97 4.73 2.22
C VAL A 190 -10.15 5.48 2.84
N THR A 191 -10.52 5.09 4.05
CA THR A 191 -11.50 5.82 4.87
C THR A 191 -10.82 6.30 6.16
N PRO A 192 -10.63 7.62 6.34
CA PRO A 192 -10.12 8.16 7.59
C PRO A 192 -11.15 7.96 8.72
N TYR A 193 -10.65 7.64 9.91
CA TYR A 193 -11.48 7.54 11.10
C TYR A 193 -10.71 7.92 12.36
N VAL A 194 -11.43 8.41 13.36
CA VAL A 194 -10.87 8.67 14.69
C VAL A 194 -11.11 7.45 15.58
N TYR A 195 -10.05 6.93 16.17
CA TYR A 195 -10.13 5.83 17.12
C TYR A 195 -9.87 6.31 18.54
N LYS A 196 -10.30 5.50 19.52
CA LYS A 196 -10.01 5.67 20.93
C LYS A 196 -9.29 4.43 21.45
N PHE A 197 -8.17 4.65 22.14
CA PHE A 197 -7.43 3.58 22.81
C PHE A 197 -7.06 4.04 24.22
N GLY A 198 -7.68 3.45 25.23
CA GLY A 198 -7.57 3.91 26.61
C GLY A 198 -8.00 5.38 26.76
N LYS A 199 -7.06 6.25 27.13
CA LYS A 199 -7.27 7.71 27.24
C LYS A 199 -6.88 8.47 25.97
N ALA A 200 -6.25 7.81 25.01
CA ALA A 200 -5.77 8.43 23.79
C ALA A 200 -6.81 8.38 22.66
N TYR A 201 -6.76 9.39 21.80
CA TYR A 201 -7.50 9.47 20.55
C TYR A 201 -6.53 9.62 19.40
N GLY A 202 -6.87 9.11 18.23
CA GLY A 202 -5.99 9.23 17.08
C GLY A 202 -6.73 9.11 15.76
N ILE A 203 -6.05 9.51 14.68
CA ILE A 203 -6.51 9.37 13.32
C ILE A 203 -5.81 8.17 12.71
N LYS A 204 -6.58 7.32 12.04
CA LYS A 204 -6.10 6.20 11.23
C LYS A 204 -6.84 6.15 9.90
N PHE A 205 -6.28 5.40 8.97
CA PHE A 205 -6.85 5.17 7.66
C PHE A 205 -7.19 3.69 7.51
N PHE A 206 -8.46 3.44 7.29
CA PHE A 206 -8.94 2.12 6.95
C PHE A 206 -8.64 1.85 5.48
N LEU A 207 -8.00 0.73 5.17
CA LEU A 207 -7.68 0.30 3.81
C LEU A 207 -8.89 -0.41 3.20
N GLU A 208 -9.46 0.17 2.14
CA GLU A 208 -10.63 -0.39 1.46
C GLU A 208 -10.23 -1.28 0.29
N SER A 209 -9.32 -0.79 -0.57
CA SER A 209 -8.85 -1.51 -1.77
C SER A 209 -7.57 -0.89 -2.32
N VAL A 210 -6.90 -1.65 -3.18
CA VAL A 210 -5.70 -1.23 -3.92
C VAL A 210 -5.92 -1.50 -5.41
N LEU A 211 -5.57 -0.54 -6.27
CA LEU A 211 -5.48 -0.70 -7.72
C LEU A 211 -4.01 -0.47 -8.12
N LYS A 212 -3.26 -1.54 -8.38
CA LYS A 212 -1.90 -1.46 -8.90
C LYS A 212 -1.94 -1.03 -10.37
N THR A 213 -1.17 -0.02 -10.73
CA THR A 213 -1.12 0.50 -12.11
C THR A 213 0.21 0.31 -12.79
N GLU A 214 1.29 0.19 -12.01
CA GLU A 214 2.65 0.18 -12.55
C GLU A 214 3.59 -0.47 -11.54
N ASP A 215 4.53 -1.27 -12.03
CA ASP A 215 5.65 -1.76 -11.23
C ASP A 215 6.62 -0.61 -10.94
N GLY A 216 7.20 -0.61 -9.76
CA GLY A 216 8.19 0.37 -9.34
C GLY A 216 9.44 -0.31 -8.81
N GLU A 217 10.49 0.48 -8.65
CA GLU A 217 11.71 0.02 -8.00
C GLU A 217 11.38 -0.52 -6.59
N ARG A 218 11.85 -1.74 -6.31
CA ARG A 218 11.62 -2.41 -5.02
C ARG A 218 12.19 -1.61 -3.84
N LEU A 219 11.36 -1.36 -2.82
CA LEU A 219 11.76 -0.67 -1.58
C LEU A 219 12.07 -1.62 -0.43
N ASP A 220 11.89 -2.92 -0.62
CA ASP A 220 12.12 -3.97 0.39
C ASP A 220 13.54 -4.54 0.34
N GLY A 221 14.40 -4.00 -0.53
CA GLY A 221 15.78 -4.46 -0.73
C GLY A 221 15.90 -5.73 -1.58
N THR A 222 14.78 -6.28 -2.08
CA THR A 222 14.82 -7.37 -3.06
C THR A 222 15.05 -6.79 -4.45
N VAL A 223 15.98 -7.39 -5.19
CA VAL A 223 16.25 -7.04 -6.58
C VAL A 223 15.21 -7.72 -7.46
N SER A 224 14.55 -6.99 -8.37
CA SER A 224 13.63 -7.62 -9.34
C SER A 224 14.40 -8.55 -10.28
N ALA A 225 13.73 -9.55 -10.83
CA ALA A 225 14.36 -10.48 -11.78
C ALA A 225 14.89 -9.73 -13.03
N GLU A 226 14.16 -8.70 -13.50
CA GLU A 226 14.61 -7.83 -14.59
C GLU A 226 15.88 -7.06 -14.22
N SER A 227 15.93 -6.49 -13.00
CA SER A 227 17.11 -5.75 -12.54
C SER A 227 18.31 -6.66 -12.25
N ALA A 228 18.05 -7.92 -11.84
CA ALA A 228 19.10 -8.89 -11.55
C ALA A 228 19.65 -9.57 -12.82
N PHE A 229 18.80 -9.79 -13.81
CA PHE A 229 19.09 -10.64 -14.95
C PHE A 229 18.81 -10.00 -16.32
N GLY A 230 18.37 -8.73 -16.36
CA GLY A 230 18.00 -8.05 -17.61
C GLY A 230 19.09 -8.12 -18.67
N ASP A 231 20.31 -7.72 -18.31
CA ASP A 231 21.47 -7.76 -19.22
C ASP A 231 21.80 -9.17 -19.69
N VAL A 232 21.60 -10.18 -18.84
CA VAL A 232 21.85 -11.60 -19.17
C VAL A 232 20.76 -12.10 -20.11
N LEU A 233 19.51 -11.72 -19.90
CA LEU A 233 18.36 -12.14 -20.73
C LEU A 233 18.42 -11.48 -22.11
N GLU A 234 18.84 -10.21 -22.21
CA GLU A 234 19.08 -9.53 -23.49
C GLU A 234 20.19 -10.22 -24.28
N ALA A 235 21.34 -10.49 -23.63
CA ALA A 235 22.44 -11.21 -24.27
C ALA A 235 22.04 -12.64 -24.71
N TYR A 236 21.18 -13.31 -23.95
CA TYR A 236 20.66 -14.64 -24.30
C TYR A 236 19.68 -14.58 -25.48
N ALA A 237 18.85 -13.55 -25.54
CA ALA A 237 17.92 -13.32 -26.65
C ALA A 237 18.66 -13.02 -27.96
N GLU A 238 19.73 -12.22 -27.92
CA GLU A 238 20.58 -11.93 -29.06
C GLU A 238 21.29 -13.21 -29.59
N GLN A 239 21.87 -14.03 -28.70
CA GLN A 239 22.51 -15.29 -29.08
C GLN A 239 21.48 -16.29 -29.65
N SER A 240 20.25 -16.31 -29.17
CA SER A 240 19.21 -17.20 -29.67
C SER A 240 18.74 -16.83 -31.07
N GLN A 241 18.75 -15.54 -31.42
CA GLN A 241 18.42 -15.08 -32.78
C GLN A 241 19.51 -15.44 -33.78
N ASP A 242 20.77 -15.41 -33.43
CA ASP A 242 21.89 -15.80 -34.29
C ASP A 242 21.85 -17.29 -34.61
N VAL A 243 21.55 -18.15 -33.62
CA VAL A 243 21.46 -19.60 -33.82
C VAL A 243 20.28 -20.01 -34.72
N PHE A 244 19.14 -19.35 -34.62
CA PHE A 244 17.98 -19.59 -35.49
C PHE A 244 18.17 -18.97 -36.89
N GLY A 245 18.93 -17.88 -36.99
CA GLY A 245 19.30 -17.28 -38.28
C GLY A 245 20.26 -18.15 -39.11
N GLU A 246 21.22 -18.81 -38.46
CA GLU A 246 22.14 -19.74 -39.13
C GLU A 246 21.46 -21.01 -39.62
N VAL A 247 20.54 -21.60 -38.84
CA VAL A 247 19.81 -22.81 -39.24
C VAL A 247 18.90 -22.53 -40.44
N ALA A 248 18.24 -21.36 -40.48
CA ALA A 248 17.39 -20.99 -41.61
C ALA A 248 18.19 -20.72 -42.92
N SER A 249 19.44 -20.24 -42.80
CA SER A 249 20.33 -20.05 -43.96
C SER A 249 20.91 -21.36 -44.49
N GLN A 250 21.19 -22.33 -43.63
CA GLN A 250 21.68 -23.66 -44.06
C GLN A 250 20.59 -24.50 -44.77
N GLU A 251 19.35 -24.42 -44.34
CA GLU A 251 18.24 -25.09 -45.05
C GLU A 251 17.95 -24.46 -46.42
N ALA A 252 18.16 -23.14 -46.60
CA ALA A 252 17.98 -22.46 -47.85
C ALA A 252 19.06 -22.77 -48.88
N GLU A 253 20.28 -23.08 -48.47
CA GLU A 253 21.37 -23.50 -49.37
C GLU A 253 21.30 -25.01 -49.76
N SER A 254 20.83 -25.89 -48.83
CA SER A 254 20.68 -27.30 -49.14
C SER A 254 19.53 -27.60 -50.15
N GLY A 255 18.54 -26.76 -50.21
CA GLY A 255 17.39 -26.91 -51.13
C GLY A 255 17.69 -26.58 -52.60
N LYS A 256 18.81 -25.91 -52.92
CA LYS A 256 19.17 -25.51 -54.31
C LYS A 256 20.00 -26.54 -55.08
N SER A 257 20.43 -27.62 -54.46
CA SER A 257 21.33 -28.58 -55.09
C SER A 257 20.65 -29.90 -55.60
N MET A 258 19.33 -30.01 -55.56
CA MET A 258 18.62 -31.24 -55.99
C MET A 258 17.79 -31.15 -57.26
N PHE A 259 17.82 -30.05 -57.97
CA PHE A 259 17.22 -29.95 -59.30
C PHE A 259 18.12 -29.13 -60.26
N GLY A 260 19.20 -29.78 -60.70
CA GLY A 260 20.02 -29.36 -61.78
C GLY A 260 20.37 -30.52 -62.68
#